data_e5730a5d57174ba2dbe6c6e74120b516
#
_entry.id   e5730a5d57174ba2dbe6c6e74120b516
#
_cell.length_a   1.000
_cell.length_b   1.000
_cell.length_c   1.000
_cell.angle_alpha   90.00
_cell.angle_beta   90.00
_cell.angle_gamma   90.00
#
_symmetry.space_group_name_H-M   'P 1'
#
loop_
_entity.id
_entity.type
_entity.pdbx_description
1 polymer ?
#
loop_
_entity_poly.entity_id
_entity_poly.type
_entity_poly.pdbx_seq_one_letter_code
_entity_poly.pdbx_strand_id
1 'polypeptide(L)'
;MQIVNLEVAKRTEFGKSNTKRMKAQGFIPAVIYGEKMIPVNIIIERAKLEAIYRKTGKNTLIKLLIKEEKQTSEETVLTHITDIDPLSRKYIHIDFQKVNMKKKIHTTIPIRCIGEAIGVKRGGILIHNLDQLDITCLPTNIPKYVEINIEELTIGDSIRASELKLDEEVELETVAEEVVVAIEAPKVEEVEEATEEEAATEEGAGEAVAEATETDESKKTETTEAKGK
;
A
#
# COMPACT_ATOMS: atom_id res chain seq x y z
N MET A 1 9.33 -2.81 24.44
CA MET A 1 8.55 -2.01 23.47
C MET A 1 8.36 -0.58 23.97
N GLN A 2 8.37 0.45 23.11
CA GLN A 2 8.17 1.84 23.54
C GLN A 2 6.70 2.22 23.35
N ILE A 3 6.05 2.70 24.42
CA ILE A 3 4.71 3.29 24.34
C ILE A 3 4.89 4.78 24.06
N VAL A 4 4.28 5.29 22.99
CA VAL A 4 4.38 6.69 22.61
C VAL A 4 3.05 7.37 22.85
N ASN A 5 3.10 8.55 23.50
CA ASN A 5 1.89 9.35 23.72
C ASN A 5 1.58 10.19 22.50
N LEU A 6 0.30 10.21 22.09
CA LEU A 6 -0.20 11.03 21.01
C LEU A 6 -1.47 11.75 21.43
N GLU A 7 -1.45 13.07 21.36
CA GLU A 7 -2.64 13.89 21.61
C GLU A 7 -3.55 13.91 20.38
N VAL A 8 -4.83 13.63 20.59
CA VAL A 8 -5.85 13.60 19.55
C VAL A 8 -7.10 14.35 20.00
N ALA A 9 -7.84 14.90 19.04
CA ALA A 9 -9.10 15.54 19.32
C ALA A 9 -10.26 14.67 18.85
N LYS A 10 -11.36 14.68 19.59
CA LYS A 10 -12.61 14.03 19.18
C LYS A 10 -13.21 14.77 18.00
N ARG A 11 -13.63 14.04 16.98
CA ARG A 11 -14.25 14.61 15.78
C ARG A 11 -15.74 14.78 16.00
N THR A 12 -16.23 15.99 15.80
CA THR A 12 -17.65 16.33 15.89
C THR A 12 -18.27 16.62 14.53
N GLU A 13 -17.49 17.08 13.58
CA GLU A 13 -17.94 17.43 12.23
C GLU A 13 -17.76 16.25 11.26
N PHE A 14 -18.84 15.87 10.60
CA PHE A 14 -18.85 14.78 9.61
C PHE A 14 -19.13 15.32 8.20
N GLY A 15 -18.92 14.48 7.21
CA GLY A 15 -19.22 14.76 5.80
C GLY A 15 -18.00 14.98 4.91
N LYS A 16 -18.20 14.82 3.61
CA LYS A 16 -17.14 14.79 2.59
C LYS A 16 -16.38 16.12 2.50
N SER A 17 -17.11 17.24 2.54
CA SER A 17 -16.52 18.58 2.44
C SER A 17 -15.60 18.90 3.62
N ASN A 18 -16.06 18.64 4.85
CA ASN A 18 -15.29 18.86 6.07
C ASN A 18 -14.04 17.97 6.12
N THR A 19 -14.16 16.69 5.71
CA THR A 19 -13.02 15.77 5.63
C THR A 19 -11.97 16.26 4.64
N LYS A 20 -12.38 16.77 3.46
CA LYS A 20 -11.45 17.31 2.46
C LYS A 20 -10.72 18.55 3.01
N ARG A 21 -11.42 19.43 3.69
CA ARG A 21 -10.84 20.64 4.31
C ARG A 21 -9.82 20.29 5.40
N MET A 22 -10.17 19.35 6.29
CA MET A 22 -9.25 18.88 7.34
C MET A 22 -7.98 18.25 6.77
N LYS A 23 -8.12 17.39 5.75
CA LYS A 23 -6.95 16.79 5.06
C LYS A 23 -6.05 17.86 4.44
N ALA A 24 -6.61 18.91 3.86
CA ALA A 24 -5.85 20.04 3.31
C ALA A 24 -5.10 20.82 4.41
N GLN A 25 -5.67 20.91 5.61
CA GLN A 25 -5.04 21.55 6.78
C GLN A 25 -3.98 20.68 7.48
N GLY A 26 -3.72 19.47 6.98
CA GLY A 26 -2.73 18.59 7.57
C GLY A 26 -3.24 17.68 8.68
N PHE A 27 -4.55 17.52 8.82
CA PHE A 27 -5.15 16.57 9.74
C PHE A 27 -5.56 15.28 9.06
N ILE A 28 -5.53 14.18 9.81
CA ILE A 28 -5.93 12.85 9.36
C ILE A 28 -7.13 12.43 10.20
N PRO A 29 -8.26 12.07 9.57
CA PRO A 29 -9.35 11.42 10.26
C PRO A 29 -8.95 10.01 10.65
N ALA A 30 -9.33 9.60 11.84
CA ALA A 30 -9.09 8.24 12.33
C ALA A 30 -10.26 7.75 13.19
N VAL A 31 -10.32 6.45 13.39
CA VAL A 31 -11.34 5.80 14.21
C VAL A 31 -10.64 4.92 15.24
N ILE A 32 -11.13 4.95 16.47
CA ILE A 32 -10.73 4.00 17.52
C ILE A 32 -11.88 3.04 17.73
N TYR A 33 -11.61 1.76 17.67
CA TYR A 33 -12.57 0.72 18.02
C TYR A 33 -11.90 -0.40 18.81
N GLY A 34 -12.70 -1.26 19.40
CA GLY A 34 -12.20 -2.39 20.19
C GLY A 34 -13.30 -3.15 20.90
N GLU A 35 -12.93 -4.20 21.63
CA GLU A 35 -13.87 -4.98 22.40
C GLU A 35 -14.61 -4.10 23.42
N LYS A 36 -15.94 -4.21 23.45
CA LYS A 36 -16.82 -3.52 24.40
C LYS A 36 -16.70 -1.98 24.40
N MET A 37 -16.25 -1.39 23.29
CA MET A 37 -16.13 0.05 23.14
C MET A 37 -16.98 0.54 21.97
N ILE A 38 -17.67 1.66 22.15
CA ILE A 38 -18.34 2.35 21.04
C ILE A 38 -17.25 3.01 20.18
N PRO A 39 -17.25 2.83 18.85
CA PRO A 39 -16.26 3.47 18.00
C PRO A 39 -16.23 4.99 18.20
N VAL A 40 -15.04 5.54 18.37
CA VAL A 40 -14.82 6.98 18.56
C VAL A 40 -14.08 7.54 17.35
N ASN A 41 -14.69 8.53 16.71
CA ASN A 41 -14.06 9.25 15.62
C ASN A 41 -13.12 10.33 16.17
N ILE A 42 -11.89 10.35 15.71
CA ILE A 42 -10.86 11.27 16.15
C ILE A 42 -10.18 11.98 14.97
N ILE A 43 -9.46 13.02 15.29
CA ILE A 43 -8.64 13.80 14.35
C ILE A 43 -7.22 13.83 14.88
N ILE A 44 -6.26 13.55 14.00
CA ILE A 44 -4.84 13.49 14.34
C ILE A 44 -4.08 14.47 13.46
N GLU A 45 -3.11 15.15 14.05
CA GLU A 45 -2.17 15.97 13.30
C GLU A 45 -1.17 15.08 12.55
N ARG A 46 -1.11 15.22 11.21
CA ARG A 46 -0.28 14.37 10.35
C ARG A 46 1.19 14.38 10.77
N ALA A 47 1.76 15.57 11.03
CA ALA A 47 3.17 15.72 11.36
C ALA A 47 3.57 14.94 12.62
N LYS A 48 2.70 14.94 13.66
CA LYS A 48 2.96 14.21 14.90
C LYS A 48 2.94 12.69 14.68
N LEU A 49 1.97 12.21 13.92
CA LEU A 49 1.85 10.78 13.63
C LEU A 49 3.00 10.28 12.76
N GLU A 50 3.35 10.99 11.69
CA GLU A 50 4.48 10.64 10.83
C GLU A 50 5.80 10.62 11.59
N ALA A 51 5.99 11.56 12.52
CA ALA A 51 7.18 11.58 13.39
C ALA A 51 7.27 10.34 14.29
N ILE A 52 6.13 9.86 14.80
CA ILE A 52 6.05 8.63 15.59
C ILE A 52 6.37 7.42 14.70
N TYR A 53 5.70 7.27 13.57
CA TYR A 53 5.89 6.12 12.68
C TYR A 53 7.32 6.05 12.10
N ARG A 54 7.96 7.19 11.88
CA ARG A 54 9.37 7.24 11.44
C ARG A 54 10.32 6.74 12.51
N LYS A 55 10.04 6.99 13.79
CA LYS A 55 10.93 6.58 14.91
C LYS A 55 10.68 5.15 15.34
N THR A 56 9.43 4.73 15.44
CA THR A 56 9.06 3.46 16.11
C THR A 56 8.47 2.42 15.16
N GLY A 57 8.12 2.80 13.94
CA GLY A 57 7.40 1.95 12.99
C GLY A 57 5.89 2.04 13.14
N LYS A 58 5.16 1.40 12.23
CA LYS A 58 3.69 1.41 12.23
C LYS A 58 3.10 0.52 13.32
N ASN A 59 3.79 -0.57 13.67
CA ASN A 59 3.34 -1.59 14.61
C ASN A 59 3.73 -1.26 16.06
N THR A 60 3.50 -0.02 16.47
CA THR A 60 3.86 0.48 17.78
C THR A 60 2.61 0.72 18.60
N LEU A 61 2.69 0.40 19.90
CA LEU A 61 1.64 0.75 20.85
C LEU A 61 1.63 2.27 21.09
N ILE A 62 0.49 2.88 20.84
CA ILE A 62 0.29 4.31 21.00
C ILE A 62 -0.71 4.53 22.12
N LYS A 63 -0.35 5.39 23.07
CA LYS A 63 -1.26 5.87 24.09
C LYS A 63 -1.91 7.15 23.58
N LEU A 64 -3.18 7.07 23.20
CA LEU A 64 -3.95 8.20 22.71
C LEU A 64 -4.51 8.99 23.90
N LEU A 65 -4.21 10.28 23.91
CA LEU A 65 -4.79 11.25 24.84
C LEU A 65 -5.91 11.99 24.12
N ILE A 66 -7.14 11.50 24.30
CA ILE A 66 -8.31 12.03 23.61
C ILE A 66 -8.79 13.25 24.38
N LYS A 67 -8.64 14.43 23.79
CA LYS A 67 -9.15 15.68 24.36
C LYS A 67 -10.63 15.83 23.98
N GLU A 68 -11.50 15.72 24.99
CA GLU A 68 -12.90 16.13 24.93
C GLU A 68 -13.05 17.46 25.68
N GLU A 69 -14.12 18.21 25.43
CA GLU A 69 -14.31 19.56 25.99
C GLU A 69 -14.18 19.64 27.52
N LYS A 70 -14.43 18.55 28.26
CA LYS A 70 -14.39 18.51 29.73
C LYS A 70 -13.57 17.41 30.34
N GLN A 71 -13.11 16.44 29.55
CA GLN A 71 -12.37 15.28 30.06
C GLN A 71 -11.29 14.87 29.09
N THR A 72 -10.19 14.37 29.63
CA THR A 72 -9.15 13.70 28.82
C THR A 72 -9.24 12.21 29.11
N SER A 73 -9.53 11.42 28.13
CA SER A 73 -9.50 9.96 28.23
C SER A 73 -8.21 9.42 27.62
N GLU A 74 -7.67 8.40 28.25
CA GLU A 74 -6.43 7.74 27.81
C GLU A 74 -6.77 6.33 27.34
N GLU A 75 -6.37 6.02 26.10
CA GLU A 75 -6.59 4.70 25.52
C GLU A 75 -5.31 4.17 24.88
N THR A 76 -4.98 2.91 25.18
CA THR A 76 -3.86 2.23 24.54
C THR A 76 -4.34 1.50 23.29
N VAL A 77 -3.77 1.85 22.17
CA VAL A 77 -4.19 1.37 20.86
C VAL A 77 -3.01 0.89 20.03
N LEU A 78 -3.31 0.02 19.07
CA LEU A 78 -2.43 -0.37 18.00
C LEU A 78 -3.00 0.14 16.67
N THR A 79 -2.14 0.52 15.75
CA THR A 79 -2.55 0.80 14.38
C THR A 79 -2.92 -0.50 13.70
N HIS A 80 -4.16 -0.60 13.21
CA HIS A 80 -4.64 -1.80 12.51
C HIS A 80 -4.60 -1.60 10.99
N ILE A 81 -5.30 -0.59 10.47
CA ILE A 81 -5.34 -0.28 9.04
C ILE A 81 -4.83 1.13 8.82
N THR A 82 -4.07 1.32 7.75
CA THR A 82 -3.60 2.63 7.31
C THR A 82 -3.86 2.80 5.83
N ASP A 83 -4.77 3.72 5.49
CA ASP A 83 -5.00 4.10 4.11
C ASP A 83 -4.01 5.16 3.68
N ILE A 84 -3.29 4.90 2.60
CA ILE A 84 -2.27 5.80 2.05
C ILE A 84 -2.65 6.13 0.62
N ASP A 85 -2.57 7.39 0.25
CA ASP A 85 -2.72 7.83 -1.13
C ASP A 85 -1.51 7.34 -1.95
N PRO A 86 -1.71 6.53 -3.00
CA PRO A 86 -0.63 5.95 -3.78
C PRO A 86 0.22 7.01 -4.51
N LEU A 87 -0.38 8.13 -4.91
CA LEU A 87 0.32 9.20 -5.63
C LEU A 87 1.09 10.13 -4.70
N SER A 88 0.43 10.66 -3.68
CA SER A 88 1.04 11.62 -2.74
C SER A 88 1.75 10.97 -1.57
N ARG A 89 1.59 9.65 -1.38
CA ARG A 89 2.07 8.85 -0.23
C ARG A 89 1.67 9.41 1.13
N LYS A 90 0.58 10.18 1.18
CA LYS A 90 0.05 10.78 2.41
C LYS A 90 -1.00 9.86 3.03
N TYR A 91 -1.02 9.80 4.35
CA TYR A 91 -2.06 9.07 5.08
C TYR A 91 -3.42 9.73 4.86
N ILE A 92 -4.40 8.92 4.44
CA ILE A 92 -5.79 9.34 4.17
C ILE A 92 -6.68 9.04 5.38
N HIS A 93 -6.55 7.85 5.95
CA HIS A 93 -7.32 7.36 7.08
C HIS A 93 -6.48 6.40 7.92
N ILE A 94 -6.80 6.30 9.20
CA ILE A 94 -6.13 5.38 10.11
C ILE A 94 -7.14 4.79 11.05
N ASP A 95 -7.07 3.47 11.19
CA ASP A 95 -7.88 2.70 12.09
C ASP A 95 -7.03 2.23 13.25
N PHE A 96 -7.46 2.59 14.46
CA PHE A 96 -6.83 2.17 15.69
C PHE A 96 -7.69 1.14 16.39
N GLN A 97 -7.06 0.03 16.73
CA GLN A 97 -7.67 -0.99 17.55
C GLN A 97 -7.22 -0.81 19.01
N LYS A 98 -8.18 -0.67 19.93
CA LYS A 98 -7.88 -0.70 21.36
C LYS A 98 -7.42 -2.09 21.75
N VAL A 99 -6.28 -2.17 22.40
CA VAL A 99 -5.66 -3.45 22.76
C VAL A 99 -5.66 -3.67 24.26
N ASN A 100 -5.80 -4.94 24.63
CA ASN A 100 -5.62 -5.40 26.00
C ASN A 100 -4.29 -6.15 26.09
N MET A 101 -3.40 -5.73 27.00
CA MET A 101 -2.08 -6.32 27.16
C MET A 101 -2.08 -7.82 27.50
N LYS A 102 -3.21 -8.39 27.91
CA LYS A 102 -3.35 -9.79 28.29
C LYS A 102 -3.93 -10.69 27.20
N LYS A 103 -4.38 -10.10 26.08
CA LYS A 103 -4.99 -10.85 24.99
C LYS A 103 -4.08 -10.86 23.78
N LYS A 104 -4.01 -12.00 23.10
CA LYS A 104 -3.38 -12.11 21.79
C LYS A 104 -4.17 -11.27 20.79
N ILE A 105 -3.48 -10.64 19.89
CA ILE A 105 -4.03 -9.82 18.80
C ILE A 105 -3.47 -10.27 17.47
N HIS A 106 -4.29 -10.11 16.43
CA HIS A 106 -3.88 -10.31 15.05
C HIS A 106 -3.31 -8.98 14.53
N THR A 107 -2.15 -9.04 13.94
CA THR A 107 -1.50 -7.86 13.37
C THR A 107 -0.63 -8.23 12.19
N THR A 108 -0.42 -7.27 11.30
CA THR A 108 0.37 -7.45 10.10
C THR A 108 1.74 -6.81 10.28
N ILE A 109 2.82 -7.54 10.01
CA ILE A 109 4.20 -7.06 10.17
C ILE A 109 4.89 -6.98 8.82
N PRO A 110 5.60 -5.86 8.52
CA PRO A 110 6.34 -5.73 7.30
C PRO A 110 7.58 -6.62 7.30
N ILE A 111 7.89 -7.16 6.13
CA ILE A 111 9.10 -7.95 5.85
C ILE A 111 10.20 -7.00 5.40
N ARG A 112 11.42 -7.28 5.81
CA ARG A 112 12.62 -6.57 5.38
C ARG A 112 13.68 -7.55 4.89
N CYS A 113 14.00 -7.50 3.61
CA CYS A 113 15.12 -8.25 3.06
C CYS A 113 16.44 -7.58 3.41
N ILE A 114 17.41 -8.37 3.89
CA ILE A 114 18.75 -7.93 4.21
C ILE A 114 19.74 -8.64 3.28
N GLY A 115 20.74 -7.87 2.81
CA GLY A 115 21.74 -8.37 1.88
C GLY A 115 21.40 -8.19 0.43
N GLU A 116 22.29 -8.64 -0.44
CA GLU A 116 22.13 -8.60 -1.89
C GLU A 116 22.30 -10.03 -2.42
N ALA A 117 21.24 -10.57 -3.01
CA ALA A 117 21.21 -11.95 -3.45
C ALA A 117 22.23 -12.23 -4.56
N ILE A 118 22.90 -13.38 -4.51
CA ILE A 118 23.81 -13.85 -5.56
C ILE A 118 23.06 -14.00 -6.89
N GLY A 119 21.80 -14.42 -6.84
CA GLY A 119 20.94 -14.55 -8.02
C GLY A 119 20.69 -13.22 -8.72
N VAL A 120 20.51 -12.13 -7.97
CA VAL A 120 20.34 -10.77 -8.54
C VAL A 120 21.63 -10.31 -9.20
N LYS A 121 22.80 -10.57 -8.61
CA LYS A 121 24.11 -10.28 -9.21
C LYS A 121 24.37 -11.02 -10.52
N ARG A 122 23.72 -12.19 -10.69
CA ARG A 122 23.78 -13.00 -11.91
C ARG A 122 22.71 -12.65 -12.94
N GLY A 123 21.95 -11.56 -12.71
CA GLY A 123 20.92 -11.10 -13.63
C GLY A 123 19.51 -11.60 -13.32
N GLY A 124 19.29 -12.27 -12.21
CA GLY A 124 17.94 -12.63 -11.73
C GLY A 124 17.16 -11.43 -11.20
N ILE A 125 15.84 -11.55 -11.20
CA ILE A 125 14.91 -10.54 -10.68
C ILE A 125 14.38 -11.00 -9.34
N LEU A 126 14.55 -10.17 -8.31
CA LEU A 126 13.96 -10.41 -6.99
C LEU A 126 12.49 -10.01 -7.00
N ILE A 127 11.61 -10.97 -6.73
CA ILE A 127 10.17 -10.77 -6.67
C ILE A 127 9.73 -10.90 -5.21
N HIS A 128 9.10 -9.84 -4.71
CA HIS A 128 8.44 -9.84 -3.40
C HIS A 128 6.98 -10.25 -3.62
N ASN A 129 6.63 -11.48 -3.26
CA ASN A 129 5.25 -11.95 -3.33
C ASN A 129 4.45 -11.47 -2.12
N LEU A 130 5.11 -11.42 -0.96
CA LEU A 130 4.53 -10.90 0.27
C LEU A 130 5.42 -9.78 0.84
N ASP A 131 4.84 -8.60 1.02
CA ASP A 131 5.50 -7.48 1.70
C ASP A 131 5.25 -7.49 3.21
N GLN A 132 4.25 -8.24 3.66
CA GLN A 132 3.77 -8.26 5.03
C GLN A 132 3.36 -9.67 5.42
N LEU A 133 3.47 -9.98 6.72
CA LEU A 133 3.06 -11.22 7.32
C LEU A 133 1.97 -10.98 8.35
N ASP A 134 0.93 -11.80 8.33
CA ASP A 134 -0.09 -11.81 9.37
C ASP A 134 0.31 -12.73 10.51
N ILE A 135 0.35 -12.17 11.70
CA ILE A 135 0.76 -12.88 12.91
C ILE A 135 -0.23 -12.66 14.04
N THR A 136 -0.23 -13.61 14.95
CA THR A 136 -0.93 -13.53 16.23
C THR A 136 0.07 -13.53 17.36
N CYS A 137 0.09 -12.45 18.14
CA CYS A 137 1.00 -12.30 19.27
C CYS A 137 0.41 -11.45 20.39
N LEU A 138 1.10 -11.43 21.54
CA LEU A 138 0.78 -10.46 22.61
C LEU A 138 1.23 -9.05 22.19
N PRO A 139 0.48 -8.00 22.58
CA PRO A 139 0.85 -6.61 22.25
C PRO A 139 2.26 -6.20 22.68
N THR A 140 2.77 -6.86 23.72
CA THR A 140 4.10 -6.60 24.28
C THR A 140 5.23 -7.10 23.35
N ASN A 141 4.97 -8.12 22.55
CA ASN A 141 5.97 -8.88 21.78
C ASN A 141 5.84 -8.70 20.26
N ILE A 142 5.19 -7.64 19.82
CA ILE A 142 5.08 -7.31 18.41
C ILE A 142 6.46 -6.86 17.90
N PRO A 143 7.09 -7.57 16.94
CA PRO A 143 8.32 -7.11 16.31
C PRO A 143 8.04 -5.95 15.36
N LYS A 144 9.01 -5.10 15.12
CA LYS A 144 8.87 -3.96 14.20
C LYS A 144 8.86 -4.39 12.74
N TYR A 145 9.63 -5.40 12.41
CA TYR A 145 9.79 -6.01 11.09
C TYR A 145 10.35 -7.43 11.26
N VAL A 146 10.17 -8.25 10.26
CA VAL A 146 10.82 -9.56 10.16
C VAL A 146 11.95 -9.45 9.15
N GLU A 147 13.17 -9.80 9.57
CA GLU A 147 14.35 -9.76 8.72
C GLU A 147 14.54 -11.09 8.00
N ILE A 148 14.77 -11.01 6.69
CA ILE A 148 15.05 -12.17 5.85
C ILE A 148 16.41 -11.95 5.20
N ASN A 149 17.35 -12.86 5.42
CA ASN A 149 18.62 -12.85 4.72
C ASN A 149 18.44 -13.47 3.33
N ILE A 150 18.71 -12.69 2.28
CA ILE A 150 18.60 -13.10 0.88
C ILE A 150 19.95 -13.33 0.22
N GLU A 151 21.10 -13.17 0.93
CA GLU A 151 22.44 -13.21 0.34
C GLU A 151 22.75 -14.50 -0.38
N GLU A 152 22.32 -15.64 0.16
CA GLU A 152 22.62 -16.97 -0.35
C GLU A 152 21.70 -17.43 -1.50
N LEU A 153 20.64 -16.65 -1.82
CA LEU A 153 19.67 -17.04 -2.82
C LEU A 153 20.24 -16.97 -4.24
N THR A 154 20.02 -18.06 -5.00
CA THR A 154 20.34 -18.15 -6.42
C THR A 154 19.09 -18.03 -7.28
N ILE A 155 19.27 -17.96 -8.62
CA ILE A 155 18.15 -17.92 -9.55
C ILE A 155 17.36 -19.23 -9.45
N GLY A 156 16.04 -19.12 -9.23
CA GLY A 156 15.12 -20.25 -9.04
C GLY A 156 14.84 -20.57 -7.56
N ASP A 157 15.58 -19.97 -6.62
CA ASP A 157 15.33 -20.17 -5.21
C ASP A 157 14.19 -19.26 -4.70
N SER A 158 13.49 -19.75 -3.69
CA SER A 158 12.41 -19.04 -3.01
C SER A 158 12.46 -19.30 -1.51
N ILE A 159 12.06 -18.30 -0.72
CA ILE A 159 11.89 -18.43 0.74
C ILE A 159 10.39 -18.46 1.05
N ARG A 160 9.99 -19.45 1.84
CA ARG A 160 8.61 -19.63 2.29
C ARG A 160 8.41 -19.04 3.68
N ALA A 161 7.14 -18.75 4.01
CA ALA A 161 6.76 -18.19 5.31
C ALA A 161 7.16 -19.11 6.49
N SER A 162 7.22 -20.44 6.28
CA SER A 162 7.66 -21.42 7.28
C SER A 162 9.15 -21.35 7.64
N GLU A 163 9.99 -20.81 6.75
CA GLU A 163 11.45 -20.72 6.95
C GLU A 163 11.88 -19.48 7.72
N LEU A 164 10.92 -18.59 8.02
CA LEU A 164 11.19 -17.34 8.70
C LEU A 164 11.49 -17.57 10.17
N LYS A 165 12.53 -16.91 10.65
CA LYS A 165 12.88 -16.90 12.07
C LYS A 165 11.96 -15.91 12.80
N LEU A 166 10.93 -16.44 13.42
CA LEU A 166 10.04 -15.70 14.29
C LEU A 166 10.38 -15.98 15.75
N ASP A 167 10.07 -15.03 16.64
CA ASP A 167 10.20 -15.24 18.07
C ASP A 167 9.20 -16.32 18.54
N GLU A 168 9.54 -17.10 19.56
CA GLU A 168 8.72 -18.21 20.08
C GLU A 168 7.31 -17.82 20.53
N GLU A 169 7.10 -16.53 20.81
CA GLU A 169 5.81 -15.98 21.27
C GLU A 169 4.93 -15.42 20.15
N VAL A 170 5.38 -15.57 18.90
CA VAL A 170 4.68 -15.10 17.69
C VAL A 170 4.17 -16.29 16.90
N GLU A 171 2.86 -16.38 16.76
CA GLU A 171 2.20 -17.41 15.96
C GLU A 171 1.99 -16.88 14.53
N LEU A 172 2.49 -17.59 13.53
CA LEU A 172 2.26 -17.27 12.12
C LEU A 172 0.84 -17.65 11.74
N GLU A 173 0.10 -16.71 11.17
CA GLU A 173 -1.26 -16.93 10.67
C GLU A 173 -1.29 -17.09 9.14
N THR A 174 -0.31 -16.47 8.47
CA THR A 174 -0.09 -16.64 7.02
C THR A 174 0.18 -18.12 6.70
N VAL A 175 -0.31 -18.57 5.56
CA VAL A 175 -0.14 -19.96 5.11
C VAL A 175 1.36 -20.29 5.05
N ALA A 176 1.78 -21.35 5.78
CA ALA A 176 3.19 -21.71 5.94
C ALA A 176 3.91 -22.02 4.60
N GLU A 177 3.16 -22.49 3.60
CA GLU A 177 3.69 -22.83 2.27
C GLU A 177 3.78 -21.62 1.33
N GLU A 178 3.27 -20.47 1.73
CA GLU A 178 3.26 -19.27 0.89
C GLU A 178 4.67 -18.73 0.68
N VAL A 179 5.00 -18.45 -0.58
CA VAL A 179 6.32 -17.92 -0.95
C VAL A 179 6.36 -16.43 -0.62
N VAL A 180 7.33 -16.03 0.18
CA VAL A 180 7.55 -14.63 0.59
C VAL A 180 8.39 -13.90 -0.45
N VAL A 181 9.52 -14.49 -0.82
CA VAL A 181 10.46 -13.91 -1.79
C VAL A 181 10.93 -15.02 -2.73
N ALA A 182 11.04 -14.68 -4.01
CA ALA A 182 11.60 -15.57 -5.03
C ALA A 182 12.57 -14.81 -5.94
N ILE A 183 13.56 -15.53 -6.49
CA ILE A 183 14.44 -14.98 -7.52
C ILE A 183 14.15 -15.70 -8.83
N GLU A 184 13.57 -14.98 -9.77
CA GLU A 184 13.28 -15.51 -11.10
C GLU A 184 14.37 -15.15 -12.12
N ALA A 185 14.54 -16.00 -13.12
CA ALA A 185 15.36 -15.68 -14.27
C ALA A 185 14.69 -14.54 -15.07
N PRO A 186 15.44 -13.57 -15.61
CA PRO A 186 14.87 -12.57 -16.48
C PRO A 186 14.23 -13.28 -17.67
N LYS A 187 12.96 -13.02 -17.92
CA LYS A 187 12.29 -13.44 -19.15
C LYS A 187 12.82 -12.56 -20.27
N VAL A 188 13.81 -13.08 -20.99
CA VAL A 188 14.21 -12.50 -22.26
C VAL A 188 13.04 -12.73 -23.22
N GLU A 189 12.27 -11.71 -23.51
CA GLU A 189 11.42 -11.71 -24.69
C GLU A 189 12.38 -11.80 -25.88
N GLU A 190 12.55 -12.99 -26.44
CA GLU A 190 13.07 -13.13 -27.78
C GLU A 190 12.11 -12.34 -28.69
N VAL A 191 12.53 -11.14 -29.04
CA VAL A 191 12.00 -10.47 -30.20
C VAL A 191 12.48 -11.37 -31.37
N GLU A 192 11.58 -12.25 -31.83
CA GLU A 192 11.72 -12.87 -33.12
C GLU A 192 11.80 -11.73 -34.14
N GLU A 193 13.01 -11.30 -34.44
CA GLU A 193 13.32 -10.64 -35.71
C GLU A 193 12.98 -11.65 -36.81
N ALA A 194 11.77 -11.51 -37.34
CA ALA A 194 11.44 -12.08 -38.62
C ALA A 194 12.40 -11.45 -39.63
N THR A 195 13.48 -12.13 -39.90
CA THR A 195 14.30 -11.94 -41.10
C THR A 195 13.41 -12.31 -42.29
N GLU A 196 12.81 -11.31 -42.90
CA GLU A 196 12.38 -11.36 -44.31
C GLU A 196 13.65 -11.39 -45.15
N GLU A 197 14.06 -12.58 -45.51
CA GLU A 197 14.95 -12.81 -46.60
C GLU A 197 14.20 -12.62 -47.93
N GLU A 198 14.68 -11.64 -48.68
CA GLU A 198 14.38 -11.37 -50.09
C GLU A 198 14.29 -12.63 -50.94
N ALA A 199 13.25 -12.70 -51.72
CA ALA A 199 13.33 -13.37 -53.01
C ALA A 199 12.70 -12.43 -54.04
N ALA A 200 13.62 -11.79 -54.78
CA ALA A 200 13.36 -11.12 -56.01
C ALA A 200 12.80 -12.06 -57.07
N THR A 201 11.85 -11.60 -57.85
CA THR A 201 11.80 -11.71 -59.33
C THR A 201 10.55 -11.00 -59.86
N GLU A 202 10.83 -9.94 -60.50
CA GLU A 202 10.58 -9.58 -61.89
C GLU A 202 9.16 -9.62 -62.46
N GLU A 203 8.88 -8.46 -63.06
CA GLU A 203 8.14 -8.19 -64.27
C GLU A 203 6.63 -8.02 -64.26
N GLY A 204 6.26 -6.85 -64.76
CA GLY A 204 5.10 -6.69 -65.64
C GLY A 204 4.25 -5.43 -65.47
N ALA A 205 4.75 -4.37 -66.03
CA ALA A 205 4.02 -3.37 -66.82
C ALA A 205 2.53 -3.11 -66.68
N GLY A 206 2.20 -1.84 -66.67
CA GLY A 206 0.90 -1.35 -67.16
C GLY A 206 0.24 -0.33 -66.31
N GLU A 207 0.61 0.89 -66.41
CA GLU A 207 -0.14 1.99 -67.05
C GLU A 207 -1.56 2.32 -66.47
N ALA A 208 -1.62 3.49 -65.98
CA ALA A 208 -2.41 4.64 -66.36
C ALA A 208 -3.60 5.05 -65.52
N VAL A 209 -3.50 6.26 -65.14
CA VAL A 209 -4.41 7.42 -65.28
C VAL A 209 -5.46 7.67 -64.25
N ALA A 210 -5.22 8.79 -63.64
CA ALA A 210 -6.06 10.00 -63.48
C ALA A 210 -7.21 9.92 -62.48
N GLU A 211 -7.10 10.87 -61.68
CA GLU A 211 -7.82 12.17 -61.59
C GLU A 211 -9.04 12.11 -60.68
N ALA A 212 -8.89 12.86 -59.75
CA ALA A 212 -9.44 14.20 -59.46
C ALA A 212 -10.64 14.26 -58.55
N THR A 213 -10.49 15.18 -57.71
CA THR A 213 -11.40 16.26 -57.24
C THR A 213 -12.38 15.88 -56.13
N GLU A 214 -12.11 16.54 -55.07
CA GLU A 214 -12.65 17.81 -54.59
C GLU A 214 -14.04 17.74 -53.94
N THR A 215 -14.03 18.40 -52.82
CA THR A 215 -15.01 19.37 -52.27
C THR A 215 -16.23 18.74 -51.63
N ASP A 216 -16.81 19.22 -50.63
CA ASP A 216 -16.88 20.53 -49.99
C ASP A 216 -17.81 20.42 -48.78
N GLU A 217 -17.47 21.18 -47.80
CA GLU A 217 -18.30 22.11 -47.03
C GLU A 217 -19.67 21.68 -46.51
N SER A 218 -19.73 21.83 -45.25
CA SER A 218 -20.47 22.90 -44.56
C SER A 218 -21.91 22.63 -44.14
N LYS A 219 -22.16 23.26 -43.05
CA LYS A 219 -23.34 23.95 -42.54
C LYS A 219 -24.14 23.18 -41.50
N LYS A 220 -23.98 23.66 -40.24
CA LYS A 220 -24.68 24.84 -39.67
C LYS A 220 -26.17 24.62 -39.49
N THR A 221 -26.67 24.69 -38.33
CA THR A 221 -27.58 25.66 -37.71
C THR A 221 -28.21 24.98 -36.53
N GLU A 222 -28.01 25.49 -35.38
CA GLU A 222 -28.75 26.59 -34.73
C GLU A 222 -30.23 26.28 -34.44
N THR A 223 -30.50 26.49 -33.20
CA THR A 223 -31.63 27.29 -32.65
C THR A 223 -32.72 26.38 -32.08
N THR A 224 -33.32 26.58 -30.96
CA THR A 224 -33.68 27.68 -30.11
C THR A 224 -34.43 27.16 -28.89
N GLU A 225 -34.25 27.77 -27.75
CA GLU A 225 -35.22 28.28 -26.81
C GLU A 225 -36.61 27.58 -26.72
N ALA A 226 -37.23 27.42 -25.62
CA ALA A 226 -37.51 28.35 -24.54
C ALA A 226 -38.45 27.67 -23.50
N LYS A 227 -38.37 28.23 -22.29
CA LYS A 227 -39.49 28.51 -21.36
C LYS A 227 -40.41 27.34 -20.94
N GLY A 228 -40.61 27.07 -19.75
CA GLY A 228 -41.01 27.87 -18.62
C GLY A 228 -42.08 27.11 -17.84
N LYS A 229 -41.90 26.96 -16.61
CA LYS A 229 -42.84 27.31 -15.55
C LYS A 229 -42.34 26.79 -14.21
#